data_d5288648eaa2c70d5b200f5e3f8d210f
#
_entry.id   d5288648eaa2c70d5b200f5e3f8d210f
#
_cell.length_a   1.000
_cell.length_b   1.000
_cell.length_c   1.000
_cell.angle_alpha   90.00
_cell.angle_beta   90.00
_cell.angle_gamma   90.00
#
_symmetry.space_group_name_H-M   'P 1'
#
loop_
_entity.id
_entity.type
_entity.pdbx_description
1 polymer ?
#
loop_
_entity_poly.entity_id
_entity_poly.type
_entity_poly.pdbx_seq_one_letter_code
_entity_poly.pdbx_strand_id
1 'polypeptide(L)'
;LDIEHVLKQALLKRGLPKRLVIDNGAAYRAASLQGICARLNIRLIYCRPYEPEGKGKLERWHRVVRQQFVTELHSGHLQNLDTLNQALWAWVDRVYHLREHSVLATTPLKRWQQDIEKMRSLGPFAHQIDALFYHRHLRKVRKDGTVSMGGQLFEVDYLLVGRKVQLVVDPHTQTVVGVES
;
A
#
# COMPACT_ATOMS: atom_id res chain seq x y z
N LEU A 1 -8.01 -1.91 2.53
CA LEU A 1 -7.38 -3.02 1.77
C LEU A 1 -6.84 -2.53 0.42
N ASP A 2 -7.62 -1.78 -0.37
CA ASP A 2 -7.19 -1.35 -1.72
C ASP A 2 -5.93 -0.49 -1.69
N ILE A 3 -5.83 0.44 -0.73
CA ILE A 3 -4.65 1.30 -0.54
C ILE A 3 -3.42 0.46 -0.17
N GLU A 4 -3.58 -0.52 0.70
CA GLU A 4 -2.50 -1.41 1.12
C GLU A 4 -2.02 -2.27 -0.05
N HIS A 5 -2.97 -2.79 -0.87
CA HIS A 5 -2.64 -3.54 -2.08
C HIS A 5 -1.85 -2.68 -3.08
N VAL A 6 -2.31 -1.47 -3.37
CA VAL A 6 -1.60 -0.54 -4.27
C VAL A 6 -0.22 -0.17 -3.72
N LEU A 7 -0.11 0.09 -2.42
CA LEU A 7 1.18 0.36 -1.79
C LEU A 7 2.13 -0.83 -1.95
N LYS A 8 1.68 -2.05 -1.67
CA LYS A 8 2.48 -3.26 -1.83
C LYS A 8 3.00 -3.42 -3.26
N GLN A 9 2.14 -3.25 -4.27
CA GLN A 9 2.55 -3.30 -5.67
C GLN A 9 3.57 -2.21 -6.02
N ALA A 10 3.39 -1.00 -5.51
CA ALA A 10 4.33 0.10 -5.70
C ALA A 10 5.70 -0.20 -5.07
N LEU A 11 5.73 -0.77 -3.87
CA LEU A 11 6.96 -1.15 -3.19
C LEU A 11 7.72 -2.26 -3.95
N LEU A 12 7.01 -3.26 -4.44
CA LEU A 12 7.60 -4.35 -5.25
C LEU A 12 8.20 -3.81 -6.56
N LYS A 13 7.52 -2.88 -7.22
CA LYS A 13 7.98 -2.32 -8.51
C LYS A 13 9.04 -1.23 -8.36
N ARG A 14 9.02 -0.45 -7.28
CA ARG A 14 9.78 0.83 -7.18
C ARG A 14 10.63 0.95 -5.91
N GLY A 15 10.61 -0.05 -5.03
CA GLY A 15 11.35 -0.03 -3.77
C GLY A 15 10.69 0.82 -2.68
N LEU A 16 11.41 1.03 -1.58
CA LEU A 16 10.91 1.67 -0.37
C LEU A 16 11.10 3.20 -0.43
N PRO A 17 10.04 4.01 -0.45
CA PRO A 17 10.15 5.46 -0.33
C PRO A 17 10.56 5.83 1.09
N LYS A 18 11.27 6.96 1.24
CA LYS A 18 11.54 7.55 2.56
C LYS A 18 10.28 8.18 3.16
N ARG A 19 9.42 8.72 2.30
CA ARG A 19 8.20 9.45 2.69
C ARG A 19 7.07 9.09 1.76
N LEU A 20 5.87 8.97 2.31
CA LEU A 20 4.64 8.79 1.55
C LEU A 20 3.71 9.96 1.88
N VAL A 21 3.40 10.76 0.89
CA VAL A 21 2.48 11.90 1.02
C VAL A 21 1.08 11.41 0.69
N ILE A 22 0.15 11.58 1.62
CA ILE A 22 -1.22 11.08 1.53
C ILE A 22 -2.22 12.17 1.94
N ASP A 23 -3.46 12.01 1.56
CA ASP A 23 -4.51 12.89 2.03
C ASP A 23 -5.03 12.50 3.43
N ASN A 24 -6.01 13.30 3.91
CA ASN A 24 -6.61 13.09 5.23
C ASN A 24 -7.81 12.13 5.20
N GLY A 25 -8.04 11.40 4.11
CA GLY A 25 -9.13 10.42 4.01
C GLY A 25 -9.04 9.35 5.11
N ALA A 26 -10.19 8.87 5.58
CA ALA A 26 -10.25 7.90 6.68
C ALA A 26 -9.42 6.63 6.42
N ALA A 27 -9.41 6.16 5.17
CA ALA A 27 -8.63 4.98 4.78
C ALA A 27 -7.11 5.19 4.94
N TYR A 28 -6.61 6.42 4.73
CA TYR A 28 -5.20 6.76 4.91
C TYR A 28 -4.81 6.97 6.39
N ARG A 29 -5.79 7.17 7.26
CA ARG A 29 -5.59 7.27 8.71
C ARG A 29 -5.75 5.93 9.44
N ALA A 30 -6.03 4.85 8.71
CA ALA A 30 -6.16 3.53 9.30
C ALA A 30 -4.89 3.10 10.04
N ALA A 31 -5.05 2.55 11.24
CA ALA A 31 -3.94 2.08 12.06
C ALA A 31 -3.11 0.99 11.36
N SER A 32 -3.76 0.19 10.50
CA SER A 32 -3.09 -0.83 9.68
C SER A 32 -2.06 -0.21 8.74
N LEU A 33 -2.43 0.81 7.96
CA LEU A 33 -1.52 1.51 7.04
C LEU A 33 -0.38 2.18 7.80
N GLN A 34 -0.67 2.82 8.93
CA GLN A 34 0.35 3.43 9.78
C GLN A 34 1.34 2.39 10.31
N GLY A 35 0.85 1.23 10.76
CA GLY A 35 1.67 0.13 11.21
C GLY A 35 2.56 -0.46 10.10
N ILE A 36 2.02 -0.65 8.90
CA ILE A 36 2.78 -1.10 7.72
C ILE A 36 3.92 -0.12 7.41
N CYS A 37 3.61 1.17 7.32
CA CYS A 37 4.59 2.20 7.04
C CYS A 37 5.68 2.30 8.12
N ALA A 38 5.31 2.16 9.39
CA ALA A 38 6.26 2.14 10.51
C ALA A 38 7.24 0.96 10.40
N ARG A 39 6.75 -0.26 10.15
CA ARG A 39 7.59 -1.45 9.95
C ARG A 39 8.57 -1.32 8.78
N LEU A 40 8.15 -0.62 7.72
CA LEU A 40 8.96 -0.36 6.53
C LEU A 40 9.84 0.89 6.65
N ASN A 41 9.79 1.57 7.79
CA ASN A 41 10.46 2.84 8.01
C ASN A 41 10.12 3.88 6.92
N ILE A 42 8.83 3.99 6.62
CA ILE A 42 8.25 4.96 5.68
C ILE A 42 7.55 6.04 6.51
N ARG A 43 7.98 7.28 6.39
CA ARG A 43 7.33 8.40 7.08
C ARG A 43 6.06 8.82 6.33
N LEU A 44 4.90 8.76 6.99
CA LEU A 44 3.66 9.32 6.47
C LEU A 44 3.63 10.84 6.64
N ILE A 45 3.25 11.54 5.57
CA ILE A 45 3.04 12.98 5.56
C ILE A 45 1.61 13.22 5.10
N TYR A 46 0.79 13.77 5.98
CA TYR A 46 -0.59 14.13 5.65
C TYR A 46 -0.62 15.53 5.03
N CYS A 47 -1.30 15.66 3.89
CA CYS A 47 -1.52 16.96 3.28
C CYS A 47 -2.35 17.85 4.23
N ARG A 48 -2.02 19.14 4.29
CA ARG A 48 -2.87 20.07 5.03
C ARG A 48 -4.21 20.22 4.33
N PRO A 49 -5.30 20.31 5.11
CA PRO A 49 -6.60 20.65 4.53
C PRO A 49 -6.52 21.97 3.75
N TYR A 50 -7.17 22.01 2.60
CA TYR A 50 -7.25 23.20 1.74
C TYR A 50 -5.93 23.70 1.10
N GLU A 51 -4.82 22.92 1.17
CA GLU A 51 -3.58 23.23 0.44
C GLU A 51 -3.45 22.29 -0.78
N PRO A 52 -3.89 22.70 -1.98
CA PRO A 52 -3.88 21.88 -3.19
C PRO A 52 -2.46 21.68 -3.77
N GLU A 53 -1.50 22.52 -3.41
CA GLU A 53 -0.16 22.51 -4.00
C GLU A 53 0.57 21.16 -3.87
N GLY A 54 0.35 20.45 -2.75
CA GLY A 54 0.93 19.11 -2.52
C GLY A 54 0.40 18.02 -3.47
N LYS A 55 -0.75 18.25 -4.13
CA LYS A 55 -1.43 17.26 -4.99
C LYS A 55 -1.34 17.58 -6.49
N GLY A 56 -0.77 18.70 -6.90
CA GLY A 56 -0.76 19.13 -8.30
C GLY A 56 -0.18 18.10 -9.26
N LYS A 57 0.81 17.30 -8.83
CA LYS A 57 1.35 16.20 -9.64
C LYS A 57 0.34 15.06 -9.82
N LEU A 58 -0.40 14.71 -8.76
CA LEU A 58 -1.42 13.68 -8.80
C LEU A 58 -2.64 14.11 -9.63
N GLU A 59 -3.05 15.36 -9.50
CA GLU A 59 -4.13 15.95 -10.32
C GLU A 59 -3.78 15.96 -11.80
N ARG A 60 -2.54 16.34 -12.13
CA ARG A 60 -2.04 16.26 -13.51
C ARG A 60 -2.03 14.82 -14.02
N TRP A 61 -1.60 13.87 -13.20
CA TRP A 61 -1.66 12.43 -13.52
C TRP A 61 -3.09 11.98 -13.83
N HIS A 62 -4.04 12.28 -12.97
CA HIS A 62 -5.44 11.94 -13.20
C HIS A 62 -6.02 12.59 -14.48
N ARG A 63 -5.59 13.81 -14.79
CA ARG A 63 -5.95 14.47 -16.06
C ARG A 63 -5.41 13.70 -17.25
N VAL A 64 -4.15 13.32 -17.22
CA VAL A 64 -3.51 12.55 -18.31
C VAL A 64 -4.19 11.21 -18.50
N VAL A 65 -4.45 10.46 -17.42
CA VAL A 65 -5.20 9.19 -17.47
C VAL A 65 -6.57 9.38 -18.12
N ARG A 66 -7.33 10.39 -17.72
CA ARG A 66 -8.65 10.67 -18.30
C ARG A 66 -8.58 11.02 -19.77
N GLN A 67 -7.63 11.85 -20.17
CA GLN A 67 -7.53 12.37 -21.54
C GLN A 67 -6.88 11.40 -22.51
N GLN A 68 -6.06 10.46 -22.06
CA GLN A 68 -5.28 9.60 -22.95
C GLN A 68 -5.63 8.12 -22.81
N PHE A 69 -5.87 7.64 -21.58
CA PHE A 69 -6.21 6.23 -21.36
C PHE A 69 -7.71 5.99 -21.46
N VAL A 70 -8.51 6.79 -20.71
CA VAL A 70 -9.97 6.52 -20.63
C VAL A 70 -10.65 6.74 -21.99
N THR A 71 -10.16 7.67 -22.81
CA THR A 71 -10.68 7.94 -24.15
C THR A 71 -10.41 6.82 -25.15
N GLU A 72 -9.42 5.97 -24.89
CA GLU A 72 -9.06 4.84 -25.75
C GLU A 72 -9.69 3.52 -25.31
N LEU A 73 -10.47 3.54 -24.20
CA LEU A 73 -11.15 2.34 -23.73
C LEU A 73 -12.27 1.90 -24.69
N HIS A 74 -12.35 0.61 -24.90
CA HIS A 74 -13.43 -0.04 -25.63
C HIS A 74 -14.08 -1.16 -24.81
N SER A 75 -15.19 -1.72 -25.27
CA SER A 75 -15.99 -2.70 -24.53
C SER A 75 -15.19 -3.91 -24.02
N GLY A 76 -14.18 -4.35 -24.76
CA GLY A 76 -13.29 -5.43 -24.31
C GLY A 76 -12.50 -5.14 -23.04
N HIS A 77 -12.14 -3.87 -22.81
CA HIS A 77 -11.44 -3.45 -21.58
C HIS A 77 -12.37 -3.31 -20.37
N LEU A 78 -13.68 -3.20 -20.61
CA LEU A 78 -14.70 -2.93 -19.59
C LEU A 78 -15.45 -4.18 -19.11
N GLN A 79 -15.00 -5.37 -19.48
CA GLN A 79 -15.65 -6.62 -19.11
C GLN A 79 -15.63 -6.88 -17.60
N ASN A 80 -14.51 -6.61 -16.97
CA ASN A 80 -14.34 -6.70 -15.52
C ASN A 80 -13.18 -5.81 -15.05
N LEU A 81 -13.01 -5.72 -13.72
CA LEU A 81 -11.97 -4.88 -13.12
C LEU A 81 -10.55 -5.37 -13.48
N ASP A 82 -10.35 -6.67 -13.61
CA ASP A 82 -9.02 -7.24 -13.91
C ASP A 82 -8.57 -6.87 -15.33
N THR A 83 -9.45 -6.98 -16.33
CA THR A 83 -9.13 -6.56 -17.70
C THR A 83 -8.86 -5.06 -17.79
N LEU A 84 -9.62 -4.24 -17.06
CA LEU A 84 -9.39 -2.80 -17.00
C LEU A 84 -8.04 -2.48 -16.35
N ASN A 85 -7.70 -3.13 -15.23
CA ASN A 85 -6.41 -2.96 -14.56
C ASN A 85 -5.24 -3.41 -15.44
N GLN A 86 -5.37 -4.53 -16.16
CA GLN A 86 -4.36 -5.00 -17.11
C GLN A 86 -4.14 -3.97 -18.23
N ALA A 87 -5.20 -3.42 -18.79
CA ALA A 87 -5.12 -2.38 -19.81
C ALA A 87 -4.44 -1.10 -19.26
N LEU A 88 -4.82 -0.66 -18.05
CA LEU A 88 -4.19 0.49 -17.39
C LEU A 88 -2.68 0.27 -17.16
N TRP A 89 -2.29 -0.89 -16.64
CA TRP A 89 -0.89 -1.20 -16.42
C TRP A 89 -0.09 -1.26 -17.73
N ALA A 90 -0.66 -1.87 -18.78
CA ALA A 90 -0.03 -1.92 -20.09
C ALA A 90 0.15 -0.51 -20.65
N TRP A 91 -0.85 0.36 -20.54
CA TRP A 91 -0.75 1.75 -20.98
C TRP A 91 0.29 2.55 -20.17
N VAL A 92 0.32 2.37 -18.84
CA VAL A 92 1.31 3.01 -17.98
C VAL A 92 2.74 2.63 -18.37
N ASP A 93 3.00 1.34 -18.55
CA ASP A 93 4.35 0.83 -18.78
C ASP A 93 4.82 1.08 -20.24
N ARG A 94 3.94 0.99 -21.22
CA ARG A 94 4.30 1.06 -22.65
C ARG A 94 4.11 2.46 -23.26
N VAL A 95 3.23 3.27 -22.71
CA VAL A 95 2.92 4.59 -23.25
C VAL A 95 3.38 5.68 -22.29
N TYR A 96 2.82 5.74 -21.09
CA TYR A 96 3.08 6.85 -20.17
C TYR A 96 4.55 6.93 -19.73
N HIS A 97 5.15 5.83 -19.32
CA HIS A 97 6.52 5.80 -18.83
C HIS A 97 7.57 6.09 -19.92
N LEU A 98 7.23 5.86 -21.19
CA LEU A 98 8.13 6.04 -22.33
C LEU A 98 7.92 7.37 -23.06
N ARG A 99 6.84 8.08 -22.77
CA ARG A 99 6.54 9.37 -23.41
C ARG A 99 7.33 10.50 -22.72
N GLU A 100 7.88 11.39 -23.53
CA GLU A 100 8.56 12.58 -23.02
C GLU A 100 7.59 13.48 -22.24
N HIS A 101 8.01 13.89 -21.05
CA HIS A 101 7.23 14.75 -20.16
C HIS A 101 7.80 16.18 -20.24
N SER A 102 6.99 17.15 -20.69
CA SER A 102 7.40 18.53 -20.96
C SER A 102 8.18 19.20 -19.81
N VAL A 103 7.77 18.96 -18.56
CA VAL A 103 8.43 19.54 -17.38
C VAL A 103 9.74 18.81 -17.02
N LEU A 104 9.84 17.51 -17.34
CA LEU A 104 11.03 16.72 -17.04
C LEU A 104 12.08 16.82 -18.15
N ALA A 105 11.69 17.27 -19.36
CA ALA A 105 12.50 17.20 -20.58
C ALA A 105 13.10 15.79 -20.83
N THR A 106 12.42 14.77 -20.36
CA THR A 106 12.79 13.36 -20.49
C THR A 106 11.58 12.47 -20.17
N THR A 107 11.72 11.15 -20.35
CA THR A 107 10.65 10.22 -20.01
C THR A 107 10.60 9.95 -18.50
N PRO A 108 9.42 9.67 -17.91
CA PRO A 108 9.30 9.29 -16.49
C PRO A 108 10.20 8.10 -16.13
N LEU A 109 10.34 7.12 -17.01
CA LEU A 109 11.20 5.96 -16.77
C LEU A 109 12.67 6.34 -16.69
N LYS A 110 13.18 7.14 -17.66
CA LYS A 110 14.57 7.61 -17.64
C LYS A 110 14.86 8.46 -16.39
N ARG A 111 13.92 9.33 -16.01
CA ARG A 111 14.07 10.15 -14.82
C ARG A 111 14.14 9.29 -13.54
N TRP A 112 13.32 8.25 -13.44
CA TRP A 112 13.37 7.31 -12.32
C TRP A 112 14.70 6.52 -12.30
N GLN A 113 15.17 6.06 -13.47
CA GLN A 113 16.43 5.33 -13.59
C GLN A 113 17.65 6.15 -13.13
N GLN A 114 17.66 7.46 -13.39
CA GLN A 114 18.73 8.36 -12.94
C GLN A 114 18.85 8.42 -11.40
N ASP A 115 17.75 8.19 -10.69
CA ASP A 115 17.73 8.25 -9.24
C ASP A 115 17.67 6.85 -8.57
N ILE A 116 17.88 5.78 -9.35
CA ILE A 116 17.71 4.40 -8.85
C ILE A 116 18.63 4.08 -7.67
N GLU A 117 19.83 4.65 -7.64
CA GLU A 117 20.80 4.47 -6.56
C GLU A 117 20.34 5.11 -5.24
N LYS A 118 19.45 6.10 -5.31
CA LYS A 118 18.86 6.76 -4.13
C LYS A 118 17.70 5.97 -3.54
N MET A 119 17.24 4.95 -4.25
CA MET A 119 16.12 4.12 -3.85
C MET A 119 16.56 3.14 -2.77
N ARG A 120 15.76 3.02 -1.72
CA ARG A 120 15.93 1.94 -0.74
C ARG A 120 15.39 0.64 -1.33
N SER A 121 16.23 -0.37 -1.45
CA SER A 121 15.77 -1.69 -1.89
C SER A 121 14.92 -2.35 -0.80
N LEU A 122 14.04 -3.26 -1.20
CA LEU A 122 13.32 -4.12 -0.26
C LEU A 122 14.26 -5.05 0.52
N GLY A 123 15.42 -5.40 -0.08
CA GLY A 123 16.38 -6.28 0.56
C GLY A 123 15.74 -7.54 1.14
N PRO A 124 16.00 -7.86 2.43
CA PRO A 124 15.41 -9.03 3.09
C PRO A 124 13.88 -9.01 3.17
N PHE A 125 13.26 -7.82 3.13
CA PHE A 125 11.81 -7.68 3.19
C PHE A 125 11.09 -8.21 1.93
N ALA A 126 11.78 -8.41 0.82
CA ALA A 126 11.17 -8.89 -0.41
C ALA A 126 10.48 -10.25 -0.22
N HIS A 127 11.09 -11.16 0.53
CA HIS A 127 10.56 -12.50 0.81
C HIS A 127 9.47 -12.52 1.89
N GLN A 128 9.37 -11.47 2.70
CA GLN A 128 8.45 -11.38 3.84
C GLN A 128 7.44 -10.25 3.67
N ILE A 129 7.31 -9.72 2.45
CA ILE A 129 6.49 -8.52 2.23
C ILE A 129 5.04 -8.75 2.65
N ASP A 130 4.50 -9.95 2.45
CA ASP A 130 3.13 -10.30 2.84
C ASP A 130 2.93 -10.16 4.35
N ALA A 131 3.86 -10.69 5.14
CA ALA A 131 3.83 -10.62 6.60
C ALA A 131 3.90 -9.18 7.13
N LEU A 132 4.56 -8.27 6.39
CA LEU A 132 4.60 -6.85 6.75
C LEU A 132 3.26 -6.15 6.56
N PHE A 133 2.39 -6.69 5.70
CA PHE A 133 1.05 -6.19 5.44
C PHE A 133 -0.03 -6.84 6.32
N TYR A 134 0.30 -7.80 7.15
CA TYR A 134 -0.66 -8.36 8.11
C TYR A 134 -1.07 -7.29 9.12
N HIS A 135 -2.35 -7.30 9.47
CA HIS A 135 -2.93 -6.40 10.47
C HIS A 135 -2.60 -6.89 11.88
N ARG A 136 -2.46 -5.95 12.81
CA ARG A 136 -2.19 -6.24 14.22
C ARG A 136 -3.31 -5.69 15.07
N HIS A 137 -3.95 -6.58 15.81
CA HIS A 137 -5.08 -6.26 16.67
C HIS A 137 -4.71 -6.48 18.13
N LEU A 138 -4.67 -5.41 18.91
CA LEU A 138 -4.41 -5.51 20.35
C LEU A 138 -5.56 -6.22 21.05
N ARG A 139 -5.27 -7.29 21.78
CA ARG A 139 -6.24 -8.07 22.57
C ARG A 139 -5.68 -8.36 23.95
N LYS A 140 -6.57 -8.50 24.93
CA LYS A 140 -6.21 -8.98 26.27
C LYS A 140 -6.46 -10.47 26.33
N VAL A 141 -5.46 -11.21 26.82
CA VAL A 141 -5.60 -12.66 27.06
C VAL A 141 -6.50 -12.89 28.26
N ARG A 142 -7.50 -13.73 28.09
CA ARG A 142 -8.46 -14.11 29.11
C ARG A 142 -7.83 -15.04 30.15
N LYS A 143 -8.55 -15.26 31.28
CA LYS A 143 -8.10 -16.14 32.35
C LYS A 143 -7.98 -17.61 31.94
N ASP A 144 -8.74 -18.01 30.91
CA ASP A 144 -8.73 -19.35 30.32
C ASP A 144 -7.61 -19.53 29.24
N GLY A 145 -6.69 -18.57 29.09
CA GLY A 145 -5.62 -18.65 28.11
C GLY A 145 -6.07 -18.38 26.69
N THR A 146 -7.24 -17.77 26.47
CA THR A 146 -7.77 -17.51 25.14
C THR A 146 -7.80 -16.00 24.79
N VAL A 147 -7.83 -15.71 23.49
CA VAL A 147 -8.12 -14.40 22.93
C VAL A 147 -9.24 -14.49 21.91
N SER A 148 -10.07 -13.46 21.80
CA SER A 148 -11.19 -13.43 20.86
C SER A 148 -10.87 -12.57 19.65
N MET A 149 -11.18 -13.09 18.45
CA MET A 149 -11.11 -12.35 17.18
C MET A 149 -12.26 -12.81 16.27
N GLY A 150 -13.06 -11.85 15.76
CA GLY A 150 -14.17 -12.18 14.85
C GLY A 150 -15.21 -13.14 15.42
N GLY A 151 -15.40 -13.17 16.74
CA GLY A 151 -16.30 -14.13 17.40
C GLY A 151 -15.68 -15.51 17.67
N GLN A 152 -14.50 -15.78 17.17
CA GLN A 152 -13.76 -17.02 17.43
C GLN A 152 -12.78 -16.84 18.59
N LEU A 153 -12.50 -17.95 19.29
CA LEU A 153 -11.53 -18.02 20.37
C LEU A 153 -10.27 -18.76 19.88
N PHE A 154 -9.12 -18.18 20.19
CA PHE A 154 -7.81 -18.74 19.87
C PHE A 154 -7.05 -18.98 21.15
N GLU A 155 -6.51 -20.17 21.32
CA GLU A 155 -5.62 -20.48 22.44
C GLU A 155 -4.26 -19.80 22.23
N VAL A 156 -3.72 -19.26 23.31
CA VAL A 156 -2.39 -18.65 23.34
C VAL A 156 -1.63 -19.17 24.56
N ASP A 157 -0.32 -18.93 24.61
CA ASP A 157 0.51 -19.34 25.73
C ASP A 157 -0.09 -18.83 27.05
N TYR A 158 -0.31 -19.74 28.00
CA TYR A 158 -0.90 -19.44 29.30
C TYR A 158 -0.09 -18.44 30.12
N LEU A 159 1.21 -18.31 29.85
CA LEU A 159 2.08 -17.31 30.46
C LEU A 159 1.69 -15.87 30.08
N LEU A 160 0.87 -15.71 29.06
CA LEU A 160 0.35 -14.41 28.57
C LEU A 160 -0.98 -14.03 29.22
N VAL A 161 -1.55 -14.87 30.08
CA VAL A 161 -2.85 -14.59 30.74
C VAL A 161 -2.82 -13.23 31.42
N GLY A 162 -3.85 -12.43 31.16
CA GLY A 162 -4.01 -11.07 31.68
C GLY A 162 -3.20 -10.00 30.95
N ARG A 163 -2.24 -10.38 30.12
CA ARG A 163 -1.43 -9.43 29.30
C ARG A 163 -2.18 -9.02 28.05
N LYS A 164 -1.75 -7.90 27.47
CA LYS A 164 -2.16 -7.46 26.14
C LYS A 164 -1.18 -8.03 25.13
N VAL A 165 -1.70 -8.65 24.08
CA VAL A 165 -0.95 -9.23 22.97
C VAL A 165 -1.47 -8.66 21.64
N GLN A 166 -0.62 -8.69 20.62
CA GLN A 166 -1.02 -8.33 19.26
C GLN A 166 -1.32 -9.61 18.47
N LEU A 167 -2.58 -9.78 18.05
CA LEU A 167 -2.94 -10.80 17.08
C LEU A 167 -2.53 -10.36 15.70
N VAL A 168 -1.71 -11.15 15.03
CA VAL A 168 -1.31 -10.95 13.64
C VAL A 168 -2.32 -11.64 12.75
N VAL A 169 -2.99 -10.87 11.90
CA VAL A 169 -4.12 -11.34 11.08
C VAL A 169 -3.83 -11.07 9.61
N ASP A 170 -4.00 -12.08 8.78
CA ASP A 170 -4.02 -11.88 7.33
C ASP A 170 -5.31 -11.12 6.95
N PRO A 171 -5.21 -9.92 6.38
CA PRO A 171 -6.39 -9.11 6.07
C PRO A 171 -7.25 -9.68 4.94
N HIS A 172 -6.70 -10.58 4.10
CA HIS A 172 -7.43 -11.17 2.98
C HIS A 172 -8.25 -12.39 3.40
N THR A 173 -7.66 -13.26 4.21
CA THR A 173 -8.32 -14.48 4.70
C THR A 173 -9.02 -14.30 6.05
N GLN A 174 -8.74 -13.20 6.76
CA GLN A 174 -9.19 -12.92 8.13
C GLN A 174 -8.71 -13.99 9.14
N THR A 175 -7.66 -14.73 8.81
CA THR A 175 -7.10 -15.76 9.68
C THR A 175 -6.04 -15.18 10.61
N VAL A 176 -6.03 -15.64 11.87
CA VAL A 176 -4.95 -15.34 12.81
C VAL A 176 -3.74 -16.21 12.44
N VAL A 177 -2.64 -15.56 12.07
CA VAL A 177 -1.39 -16.22 11.64
C VAL A 177 -0.32 -16.22 12.72
N GLY A 178 -0.51 -15.46 13.79
CA GLY A 178 0.44 -15.40 14.90
C GLY A 178 0.00 -14.49 16.04
N VAL A 179 0.78 -14.54 17.12
CA VAL A 179 0.64 -13.70 18.31
C VAL A 179 1.99 -13.09 18.64
N GLU A 180 2.02 -11.78 18.80
CA GLU A 180 3.20 -11.01 19.23
C GLU A 180 2.92 -10.45 20.65
N SER A 181 3.87 -10.58 21.57
CA SER A 181 3.78 -10.09 22.97
C SER A 181 4.66 -8.89 23.22
#